data_36c7574f4eb3b3c2932933c236184d8c
#
_entry.id   36c7574f4eb3b3c2932933c236184d8c
#
_cell.length_a   1.000
_cell.length_b   1.000
_cell.length_c   1.000
_cell.angle_alpha   90.00
_cell.angle_beta   90.00
_cell.angle_gamma   90.00
#
_symmetry.space_group_name_H-M   'P 1'
#
loop_
_entity.id
_entity.type
_entity.pdbx_description
1 polymer ?
#
loop_
_entity_poly.entity_id
_entity_poly.type
_entity_poly.pdbx_seq_one_letter_code
_entity_poly.pdbx_strand_id
1 'polypeptide(L)'
;MENTTADMYRRFVDEYDSDSGVRKYTSGTAGYGIGYLLTHDYARLYLEVVDSYLKTSPPKPLRVLEFGCGGGMNIIHLIPLLERYGFPVGRAFGTDFLPRMVGTAKQQAKASLPSRLAGILTFYTARNENLGQDLAQAIGSPVESLSGSFDLIIGVNTFRYCYRLKKDLDCARDIHRLLRPGGICVVIDMNTRFPAFRSRLNGSDQRDPVATYVPTLEEYAAPFKTAGFEVLREKNFCWIPHSAGRALTTCCRAMSPFLNLVARSRAMRSLVIARRSNLGIE
;
A
#
# COMPACT_ATOMS: atom_id res chain seq x y z
N MET A 1 -12.34 -19.01 -22.72
CA MET A 1 -13.22 -18.83 -21.55
C MET A 1 -12.70 -17.64 -20.79
N GLU A 2 -13.46 -16.55 -20.71
CA GLU A 2 -13.11 -15.42 -19.85
C GLU A 2 -13.22 -15.87 -18.38
N ASN A 3 -12.13 -15.78 -17.65
CA ASN A 3 -12.16 -16.02 -16.21
C ASN A 3 -13.08 -14.99 -15.55
N THR A 4 -14.11 -15.44 -14.87
CA THR A 4 -15.01 -14.56 -14.15
C THR A 4 -14.26 -13.87 -13.00
N THR A 5 -14.75 -12.72 -12.54
CA THR A 5 -14.19 -12.01 -11.36
C THR A 5 -14.13 -12.94 -10.13
N ALA A 6 -15.13 -13.82 -9.98
CA ALA A 6 -15.17 -14.82 -8.91
C ALA A 6 -14.05 -15.86 -9.01
N ASP A 7 -13.71 -16.32 -10.22
CA ASP A 7 -12.61 -17.29 -10.41
C ASP A 7 -11.25 -16.64 -10.13
N MET A 8 -11.07 -15.38 -10.52
CA MET A 8 -9.85 -14.63 -10.19
C MET A 8 -9.72 -14.41 -8.68
N TYR A 9 -10.82 -14.10 -8.00
CA TYR A 9 -10.83 -13.92 -6.56
C TYR A 9 -10.47 -15.21 -5.81
N ARG A 10 -11.03 -16.34 -6.25
CA ARG A 10 -10.68 -17.66 -5.69
C ARG A 10 -9.18 -17.95 -5.83
N ARG A 11 -8.57 -17.63 -6.97
CA ARG A 11 -7.11 -17.78 -7.17
C ARG A 11 -6.29 -16.87 -6.24
N PHE A 12 -6.76 -15.66 -5.94
CA PHE A 12 -6.10 -14.81 -4.94
C PHE A 12 -6.16 -15.44 -3.55
N VAL A 13 -7.33 -15.98 -3.18
CA VAL A 13 -7.48 -16.71 -1.91
C VAL A 13 -6.52 -17.88 -1.85
N ASP A 14 -6.51 -18.75 -2.88
CA ASP A 14 -5.65 -19.93 -2.93
C ASP A 14 -4.14 -19.58 -2.85
N GLU A 15 -3.72 -18.47 -3.46
CA GLU A 15 -2.31 -18.02 -3.41
C GLU A 15 -1.93 -17.49 -2.03
N TYR A 16 -2.78 -16.70 -1.39
CA TYR A 16 -2.42 -15.95 -0.20
C TYR A 16 -2.85 -16.61 1.11
N ASP A 17 -3.84 -17.51 1.10
CA ASP A 17 -4.31 -18.22 2.29
C ASP A 17 -3.45 -19.46 2.66
N SER A 18 -2.41 -19.72 1.88
CA SER A 18 -1.41 -20.77 2.19
C SER A 18 -0.47 -20.32 3.32
N ASP A 19 0.09 -21.30 4.06
CA ASP A 19 1.08 -20.99 5.11
C ASP A 19 2.32 -20.28 4.58
N SER A 20 2.73 -20.57 3.34
CA SER A 20 3.82 -19.86 2.67
C SER A 20 3.45 -18.44 2.28
N GLY A 21 2.21 -18.21 1.83
CA GLY A 21 1.66 -16.88 1.56
C GLY A 21 1.63 -16.01 2.80
N VAL A 22 1.06 -16.53 3.90
CA VAL A 22 0.99 -15.80 5.17
C VAL A 22 2.40 -15.47 5.68
N ARG A 23 3.33 -16.44 5.72
CA ARG A 23 4.71 -16.21 6.18
C ARG A 23 5.43 -15.12 5.38
N LYS A 24 5.22 -15.03 4.08
CA LYS A 24 5.84 -14.04 3.19
C LYS A 24 5.51 -12.59 3.59
N TYR A 25 4.34 -12.36 4.19
CA TYR A 25 3.83 -11.03 4.54
C TYR A 25 3.81 -10.77 6.06
N THR A 26 4.52 -11.60 6.84
CA THR A 26 4.66 -11.40 8.29
C THR A 26 6.05 -10.84 8.64
N SER A 27 6.12 -9.93 9.60
CA SER A 27 7.35 -9.20 9.95
C SER A 27 8.49 -10.11 10.43
N GLY A 28 8.18 -11.25 11.08
CA GLY A 28 9.18 -12.18 11.59
C GLY A 28 9.93 -12.98 10.53
N THR A 29 9.40 -13.03 9.29
CA THR A 29 9.99 -13.75 8.16
C THR A 29 10.40 -12.81 7.03
N ALA A 30 10.13 -11.51 7.20
CA ALA A 30 10.54 -10.50 6.25
C ALA A 30 12.06 -10.46 6.11
N GLY A 31 12.58 -10.54 4.90
CA GLY A 31 14.00 -10.46 4.62
C GLY A 31 14.60 -9.11 5.05
N TYR A 32 15.92 -9.06 5.17
CA TYR A 32 16.65 -7.83 5.53
C TYR A 32 16.25 -6.62 4.64
N GLY A 33 16.01 -6.87 3.35
CA GLY A 33 15.61 -5.85 2.37
C GLY A 33 14.33 -5.11 2.75
N ILE A 34 13.27 -5.83 3.11
CA ILE A 34 12.01 -5.17 3.51
C ILE A 34 12.19 -4.40 4.83
N GLY A 35 12.91 -4.94 5.80
CA GLY A 35 13.21 -4.22 7.04
C GLY A 35 13.95 -2.90 6.77
N TYR A 36 14.92 -2.91 5.84
CA TYR A 36 15.61 -1.71 5.40
C TYR A 36 14.65 -0.70 4.73
N LEU A 37 13.79 -1.16 3.83
CA LEU A 37 12.82 -0.29 3.15
C LEU A 37 11.87 0.40 4.13
N LEU A 38 11.32 -0.35 5.08
CA LEU A 38 10.40 0.17 6.09
C LEU A 38 11.05 1.21 7.00
N THR A 39 12.34 1.07 7.29
CA THR A 39 13.07 1.98 8.19
C THR A 39 13.79 3.12 7.48
N HIS A 40 13.98 3.05 6.15
CA HIS A 40 14.72 4.04 5.37
C HIS A 40 13.91 4.59 4.19
N ASP A 41 13.78 3.83 3.09
CA ASP A 41 13.25 4.41 1.84
C ASP A 41 11.75 4.75 1.96
N TYR A 42 10.96 3.84 2.51
CA TYR A 42 9.52 4.08 2.74
C TYR A 42 9.31 5.06 3.89
N ALA A 43 10.10 4.93 4.97
CA ALA A 43 10.06 5.88 6.09
C ALA A 43 10.30 7.31 5.63
N ARG A 44 11.38 7.54 4.86
CA ARG A 44 11.69 8.86 4.30
C ARG A 44 10.55 9.38 3.42
N LEU A 45 10.01 8.52 2.56
CA LEU A 45 8.90 8.89 1.69
C LEU A 45 7.66 9.32 2.48
N TYR A 46 7.25 8.52 3.47
CA TYR A 46 6.08 8.84 4.28
C TYR A 46 6.26 10.13 5.09
N LEU A 47 7.44 10.33 5.70
CA LEU A 47 7.74 11.57 6.42
C LEU A 47 7.73 12.78 5.49
N GLU A 48 8.32 12.67 4.29
CA GLU A 48 8.29 13.73 3.27
C GLU A 48 6.84 14.08 2.89
N VAL A 49 6.00 13.07 2.66
CA VAL A 49 4.60 13.27 2.30
C VAL A 49 3.82 13.96 3.43
N VAL A 50 3.96 13.48 4.66
CA VAL A 50 3.21 14.03 5.80
C VAL A 50 3.70 15.45 6.13
N ASP A 51 5.00 15.69 6.13
CA ASP A 51 5.56 17.02 6.37
C ASP A 51 5.16 18.04 5.29
N SER A 52 5.18 17.62 4.02
CA SER A 52 4.88 18.51 2.89
C SER A 52 3.40 18.82 2.72
N TYR A 53 2.50 17.87 3.05
CA TYR A 53 1.09 18.00 2.65
C TYR A 53 0.09 17.90 3.80
N LEU A 54 0.45 17.31 4.94
CA LEU A 54 -0.48 17.06 6.05
C LEU A 54 -0.10 17.81 7.34
N LYS A 55 1.05 18.44 7.39
CA LYS A 55 1.52 19.20 8.55
C LYS A 55 0.59 20.37 8.85
N THR A 56 0.21 20.49 10.11
CA THR A 56 -0.57 21.61 10.64
C THR A 56 0.11 22.23 11.87
N SER A 57 -0.19 23.47 12.18
CA SER A 57 0.28 24.13 13.40
C SER A 57 -0.92 24.71 14.17
N PRO A 58 -1.27 24.18 15.36
CA PRO A 58 -0.65 23.04 16.04
C PRO A 58 -0.89 21.69 15.31
N PRO A 59 -0.05 20.65 15.56
CA PRO A 59 -0.23 19.33 14.97
C PRO A 59 -1.60 18.73 15.35
N LYS A 60 -2.33 18.24 14.34
CA LYS A 60 -3.59 17.51 14.54
C LYS A 60 -3.36 16.02 14.44
N PRO A 61 -4.04 15.20 15.28
CA PRO A 61 -3.94 13.75 15.18
C PRO A 61 -4.44 13.24 13.82
N LEU A 62 -3.58 12.50 13.13
CA LEU A 62 -3.86 11.91 11.82
C LEU A 62 -4.76 10.68 11.95
N ARG A 63 -5.65 10.49 10.96
CA ARG A 63 -6.34 9.23 10.71
C ARG A 63 -5.74 8.57 9.49
N VAL A 64 -5.19 7.38 9.70
CA VAL A 64 -4.41 6.64 8.69
C VAL A 64 -5.13 5.35 8.32
N LEU A 65 -5.14 5.01 7.03
CA LEU A 65 -5.62 3.72 6.52
C LEU A 65 -4.56 3.08 5.64
N GLU A 66 -4.26 1.80 5.87
CA GLU A 66 -3.57 0.97 4.89
C GLU A 66 -4.55 -0.04 4.30
N PHE A 67 -4.76 0.01 2.98
CA PHE A 67 -5.54 -1.00 2.27
C PHE A 67 -4.63 -2.10 1.73
N GLY A 68 -5.10 -3.36 1.76
CA GLY A 68 -4.30 -4.53 1.42
C GLY A 68 -3.06 -4.67 2.31
N CYS A 69 -3.23 -4.51 3.62
CA CYS A 69 -2.13 -4.43 4.58
C CYS A 69 -1.40 -5.76 4.83
N GLY A 70 -1.93 -6.89 4.35
CA GLY A 70 -1.41 -8.21 4.65
C GLY A 70 -1.29 -8.44 6.16
N GLY A 71 -0.11 -8.86 6.62
CA GLY A 71 0.21 -8.99 8.05
C GLY A 71 0.45 -7.67 8.79
N GLY A 72 0.10 -6.51 8.22
CA GLY A 72 0.19 -5.20 8.86
C GLY A 72 1.58 -4.57 8.87
N MET A 73 2.53 -5.11 8.12
CA MET A 73 3.94 -4.76 8.21
C MET A 73 4.23 -3.27 8.03
N ASN A 74 3.62 -2.61 7.03
CA ASN A 74 3.88 -1.19 6.78
C ASN A 74 3.24 -0.30 7.86
N ILE A 75 1.96 -0.49 8.17
CA ILE A 75 1.24 0.38 9.11
C ILE A 75 1.79 0.23 10.53
N ILE A 76 2.22 -0.97 10.94
CA ILE A 76 2.87 -1.22 12.24
C ILE A 76 4.18 -0.43 12.37
N HIS A 77 4.95 -0.26 11.28
CA HIS A 77 6.17 0.55 11.28
C HIS A 77 5.87 2.05 11.09
N LEU A 78 4.85 2.39 10.31
CA LEU A 78 4.48 3.78 10.02
C LEU A 78 4.03 4.55 11.26
N ILE A 79 3.17 3.95 12.10
CA ILE A 79 2.59 4.65 13.26
C ILE A 79 3.67 5.15 14.24
N PRO A 80 4.61 4.29 14.73
CA PRO A 80 5.69 4.77 15.61
C PRO A 80 6.62 5.77 14.92
N LEU A 81 6.82 5.63 13.61
CA LEU A 81 7.61 6.57 12.83
C LEU A 81 6.98 7.96 12.85
N LEU A 82 5.70 8.08 12.53
CA LEU A 82 4.97 9.36 12.53
C LEU A 82 5.01 10.02 13.90
N GLU A 83 4.69 9.29 14.96
CA GLU A 83 4.73 9.77 16.34
C GLU A 83 6.13 10.32 16.75
N ARG A 84 7.18 9.58 16.39
CA ARG A 84 8.58 9.98 16.68
C ARG A 84 8.94 11.31 16.02
N TYR A 85 8.39 11.60 14.87
CA TYR A 85 8.68 12.82 14.10
C TYR A 85 7.66 13.94 14.33
N GLY A 86 6.83 13.83 15.38
CA GLY A 86 5.92 14.90 15.80
C GLY A 86 4.59 14.96 15.04
N PHE A 87 4.24 13.88 14.33
CA PHE A 87 2.95 13.71 13.67
C PHE A 87 2.07 12.75 14.49
N PRO A 88 1.24 13.26 15.41
CA PRO A 88 0.42 12.39 16.25
C PRO A 88 -0.57 11.59 15.40
N VAL A 89 -0.77 10.32 15.78
CA VAL A 89 -1.75 9.44 15.13
C VAL A 89 -2.91 9.21 16.09
N GLY A 90 -4.10 9.68 15.72
CA GLY A 90 -5.31 9.53 16.53
C GLY A 90 -5.98 8.18 16.34
N ARG A 91 -6.04 7.70 15.11
CA ARG A 91 -6.59 6.39 14.73
C ARG A 91 -5.90 5.86 13.49
N ALA A 92 -5.68 4.54 13.46
CA ALA A 92 -5.14 3.85 12.31
C ALA A 92 -5.93 2.59 11.99
N PHE A 93 -6.06 2.30 10.71
CA PHE A 93 -6.83 1.16 10.19
C PHE A 93 -5.97 0.40 9.18
N GLY A 94 -5.96 -0.92 9.29
CA GLY A 94 -5.43 -1.79 8.26
C GLY A 94 -6.56 -2.65 7.68
N THR A 95 -6.61 -2.82 6.37
CA THR A 95 -7.57 -3.75 5.76
C THR A 95 -6.87 -4.76 4.88
N ASP A 96 -7.40 -5.97 4.86
CA ASP A 96 -7.00 -7.01 3.92
C ASP A 96 -8.21 -7.88 3.58
N PHE A 97 -8.23 -8.47 2.39
CA PHE A 97 -9.36 -9.29 1.96
C PHE A 97 -9.39 -10.66 2.64
N LEU A 98 -8.25 -11.13 3.19
CA LEU A 98 -8.15 -12.42 3.88
C LEU A 98 -8.29 -12.28 5.39
N PRO A 99 -9.32 -12.90 6.02
CA PRO A 99 -9.48 -12.88 7.47
C PRO A 99 -8.24 -13.41 8.22
N ARG A 100 -7.54 -14.38 7.65
CA ARG A 100 -6.31 -14.95 8.22
C ARG A 100 -5.18 -13.91 8.30
N MET A 101 -5.00 -13.08 7.25
CA MET A 101 -4.04 -11.97 7.27
C MET A 101 -4.41 -10.92 8.30
N VAL A 102 -5.68 -10.56 8.39
CA VAL A 102 -6.19 -9.64 9.42
C VAL A 102 -5.91 -10.18 10.83
N GLY A 103 -6.13 -11.48 11.07
CA GLY A 103 -5.80 -12.14 12.34
C GLY A 103 -4.30 -12.04 12.67
N THR A 104 -3.45 -12.32 11.67
CA THR A 104 -2.00 -12.21 11.79
C THR A 104 -1.56 -10.76 12.08
N ALA A 105 -2.12 -9.78 11.39
CA ALA A 105 -1.82 -8.36 11.59
C ALA A 105 -2.16 -7.89 13.02
N LYS A 106 -3.33 -8.33 13.55
CA LYS A 106 -3.71 -8.06 14.95
C LYS A 106 -2.70 -8.61 15.95
N GLN A 107 -2.26 -9.86 15.75
CA GLN A 107 -1.26 -10.49 16.61
C GLN A 107 0.08 -9.76 16.56
N GLN A 108 0.55 -9.39 15.36
CA GLN A 108 1.80 -8.67 15.18
C GLN A 108 1.78 -7.28 15.79
N ALA A 109 0.68 -6.53 15.60
CA ALA A 109 0.52 -5.22 16.22
C ALA A 109 0.60 -5.30 17.75
N LYS A 110 -0.09 -6.29 18.34
CA LYS A 110 -0.05 -6.53 19.79
C LYS A 110 1.35 -6.91 20.30
N ALA A 111 2.11 -7.66 19.50
CA ALA A 111 3.45 -8.11 19.87
C ALA A 111 4.54 -7.03 19.68
N SER A 112 4.35 -6.12 18.70
CA SER A 112 5.41 -5.20 18.25
C SER A 112 5.20 -3.75 18.70
N LEU A 113 3.96 -3.35 19.01
CA LEU A 113 3.65 -1.97 19.37
C LEU A 113 3.48 -1.78 20.88
N PRO A 114 3.90 -0.63 21.42
CA PRO A 114 3.48 -0.20 22.75
C PRO A 114 1.96 -0.20 22.88
N SER A 115 1.42 -0.53 24.07
CA SER A 115 -0.04 -0.69 24.30
C SER A 115 -0.86 0.51 23.79
N ARG A 116 -0.38 1.75 23.98
CA ARG A 116 -1.04 2.96 23.48
C ARG A 116 -1.19 2.93 21.95
N LEU A 117 -0.15 2.58 21.21
CA LEU A 117 -0.17 2.55 19.75
C LEU A 117 -0.96 1.34 19.22
N ALA A 118 -0.87 0.21 19.88
CA ALA A 118 -1.69 -0.95 19.58
C ALA A 118 -3.20 -0.64 19.77
N GLY A 119 -3.55 0.18 20.75
CA GLY A 119 -4.94 0.58 21.04
C GLY A 119 -5.57 1.51 20.00
N ILE A 120 -4.79 2.25 19.21
CA ILE A 120 -5.30 3.11 18.15
C ILE A 120 -5.33 2.45 16.77
N LEU A 121 -4.72 1.25 16.62
CA LEU A 121 -4.65 0.50 15.37
C LEU A 121 -5.65 -0.65 15.36
N THR A 122 -6.53 -0.66 14.39
CA THR A 122 -7.53 -1.71 14.21
C THR A 122 -7.45 -2.30 12.81
N PHE A 123 -7.65 -3.63 12.70
CA PHE A 123 -7.62 -4.33 11.43
C PHE A 123 -8.98 -4.92 11.09
N TYR A 124 -9.40 -4.82 9.83
CA TYR A 124 -10.68 -5.27 9.32
C TYR A 124 -10.53 -6.07 8.03
N THR A 125 -11.45 -7.00 7.80
CA THR A 125 -11.55 -7.67 6.52
C THR A 125 -12.30 -6.76 5.55
N ALA A 126 -11.64 -6.37 4.46
CA ALA A 126 -12.25 -5.57 3.39
C ALA A 126 -11.47 -5.78 2.09
N ARG A 127 -12.20 -5.82 0.98
CA ARG A 127 -11.64 -5.91 -0.38
C ARG A 127 -11.26 -4.53 -0.88
N ASN A 128 -10.18 -4.45 -1.62
CA ASN A 128 -9.70 -3.16 -2.14
C ASN A 128 -10.67 -2.55 -3.16
N GLU A 129 -11.31 -3.38 -3.98
CA GLU A 129 -12.25 -2.95 -5.01
C GLU A 129 -13.64 -2.54 -4.49
N ASN A 130 -13.88 -2.72 -3.19
CA ASN A 130 -15.11 -2.33 -2.48
C ASN A 130 -14.77 -1.79 -1.09
N LEU A 131 -13.66 -1.05 -1.00
CA LEU A 131 -13.01 -0.68 0.26
C LEU A 131 -13.92 0.09 1.20
N GLY A 132 -14.65 1.08 0.69
CA GLY A 132 -15.52 1.92 1.51
C GLY A 132 -16.67 1.13 2.12
N GLN A 133 -17.35 0.34 1.32
CA GLN A 133 -18.51 -0.44 1.77
C GLN A 133 -18.12 -1.56 2.73
N ASP A 134 -17.09 -2.34 2.37
CA ASP A 134 -16.64 -3.47 3.20
C ASP A 134 -16.11 -2.97 4.55
N LEU A 135 -15.34 -1.86 4.56
CA LEU A 135 -14.84 -1.25 5.79
C LEU A 135 -15.99 -0.72 6.68
N ALA A 136 -16.96 -0.03 6.08
CA ALA A 136 -18.13 0.46 6.80
C ALA A 136 -18.92 -0.69 7.45
N GLN A 137 -19.17 -1.75 6.70
CA GLN A 137 -19.83 -2.95 7.20
C GLN A 137 -19.03 -3.60 8.35
N ALA A 138 -17.71 -3.72 8.22
CA ALA A 138 -16.84 -4.32 9.24
C ALA A 138 -16.77 -3.49 10.54
N ILE A 139 -16.94 -2.16 10.44
CA ILE A 139 -17.01 -1.25 11.59
C ILE A 139 -18.45 -1.21 12.20
N GLY A 140 -19.46 -1.62 11.45
CA GLY A 140 -20.87 -1.50 11.85
C GLY A 140 -21.40 -0.06 11.72
N SER A 141 -20.97 0.69 10.71
CA SER A 141 -21.32 2.10 10.50
C SER A 141 -21.80 2.32 9.05
N PRO A 142 -22.62 3.34 8.79
CA PRO A 142 -22.96 3.72 7.43
C PRO A 142 -21.70 4.14 6.65
N VAL A 143 -21.64 3.84 5.35
CA VAL A 143 -20.47 4.18 4.50
C VAL A 143 -20.24 5.70 4.42
N GLU A 144 -21.31 6.49 4.51
CA GLU A 144 -21.28 7.95 4.50
C GLU A 144 -20.49 8.51 5.69
N SER A 145 -20.53 7.82 6.86
CA SER A 145 -19.78 8.23 8.05
C SER A 145 -18.26 8.12 7.91
N LEU A 146 -17.79 7.35 6.93
CA LEU A 146 -16.38 7.23 6.59
C LEU A 146 -15.94 8.23 5.52
N SER A 147 -16.88 8.91 4.86
CA SER A 147 -16.56 9.91 3.84
C SER A 147 -15.76 11.06 4.46
N GLY A 148 -14.63 11.38 3.83
CA GLY A 148 -13.78 12.48 4.29
C GLY A 148 -13.11 12.26 5.64
N SER A 149 -13.00 11.00 6.10
CA SER A 149 -12.52 10.73 7.46
C SER A 149 -11.03 10.43 7.57
N PHE A 150 -10.31 10.21 6.48
CA PHE A 150 -8.88 9.89 6.51
C PHE A 150 -8.00 11.02 6.01
N ASP A 151 -6.86 11.22 6.68
CA ASP A 151 -5.81 12.16 6.27
C ASP A 151 -4.83 11.52 5.30
N LEU A 152 -4.47 10.26 5.57
CA LEU A 152 -3.49 9.49 4.81
C LEU A 152 -4.04 8.08 4.54
N ILE A 153 -4.07 7.72 3.27
CA ILE A 153 -4.37 6.33 2.84
C ILE A 153 -3.14 5.80 2.10
N ILE A 154 -2.66 4.62 2.51
CA ILE A 154 -1.51 3.99 1.86
C ILE A 154 -1.88 2.60 1.33
N GLY A 155 -1.22 2.19 0.25
CA GLY A 155 -1.29 0.83 -0.28
C GLY A 155 0.06 0.39 -0.82
N VAL A 156 0.56 -0.76 -0.38
CA VAL A 156 1.88 -1.25 -0.76
C VAL A 156 1.78 -2.65 -1.37
N ASN A 157 2.17 -2.79 -2.63
CA ASN A 157 2.08 -4.03 -3.43
C ASN A 157 0.65 -4.61 -3.50
N THR A 158 -0.37 -3.78 -3.51
CA THR A 158 -1.76 -4.24 -3.41
C THR A 158 -2.67 -3.67 -4.51
N PHE A 159 -2.41 -2.46 -5.01
CA PHE A 159 -3.30 -1.80 -5.98
C PHE A 159 -3.37 -2.52 -7.33
N ARG A 160 -2.29 -3.20 -7.75
CA ARG A 160 -2.24 -4.01 -8.98
C ARG A 160 -3.32 -5.10 -9.04
N TYR A 161 -3.80 -5.59 -7.89
CA TYR A 161 -4.87 -6.59 -7.85
C TYR A 161 -6.21 -6.01 -8.30
N CYS A 162 -6.49 -4.76 -7.92
CA CYS A 162 -7.67 -4.04 -8.42
C CYS A 162 -7.61 -3.88 -9.95
N TYR A 163 -6.44 -3.54 -10.47
CA TYR A 163 -6.23 -3.44 -11.90
C TYR A 163 -6.45 -4.79 -12.60
N ARG A 164 -5.95 -5.88 -12.03
CA ARG A 164 -6.19 -7.23 -12.55
C ARG A 164 -7.67 -7.60 -12.60
N LEU A 165 -8.44 -7.15 -11.62
CA LEU A 165 -9.90 -7.33 -11.55
C LEU A 165 -10.68 -6.35 -12.44
N LYS A 166 -10.01 -5.40 -13.11
CA LYS A 166 -10.63 -4.26 -13.81
C LYS A 166 -11.50 -3.41 -12.86
N LYS A 167 -11.06 -3.25 -11.63
CA LYS A 167 -11.72 -2.54 -10.51
C LYS A 167 -10.84 -1.45 -9.89
N ASP A 168 -9.78 -1.08 -10.60
CA ASP A 168 -8.82 -0.05 -10.19
C ASP A 168 -9.47 1.33 -10.05
N LEU A 169 -10.40 1.69 -10.95
CA LEU A 169 -11.15 2.93 -10.86
C LEU A 169 -12.14 2.92 -9.67
N ASP A 170 -12.80 1.80 -9.39
CA ASP A 170 -13.70 1.68 -8.24
C ASP A 170 -12.91 1.84 -6.94
N CYS A 171 -11.74 1.19 -6.82
CA CYS A 171 -10.83 1.35 -5.69
C CYS A 171 -10.38 2.82 -5.54
N ALA A 172 -9.97 3.47 -6.63
CA ALA A 172 -9.54 4.87 -6.60
C ALA A 172 -10.67 5.82 -6.17
N ARG A 173 -11.91 5.59 -6.63
CA ARG A 173 -13.10 6.36 -6.21
C ARG A 173 -13.42 6.16 -4.73
N ASP A 174 -13.31 4.95 -4.21
CA ASP A 174 -13.49 4.68 -2.78
C ASP A 174 -12.43 5.38 -1.95
N ILE A 175 -11.15 5.31 -2.35
CA ILE A 175 -10.06 6.04 -1.70
C ILE A 175 -10.33 7.55 -1.74
N HIS A 176 -10.79 8.09 -2.86
CA HIS A 176 -11.14 9.50 -2.98
C HIS A 176 -12.25 9.90 -2.00
N ARG A 177 -13.32 9.09 -1.91
CA ARG A 177 -14.43 9.33 -1.00
C ARG A 177 -13.99 9.29 0.47
N LEU A 178 -13.15 8.32 0.85
CA LEU A 178 -12.68 8.10 2.21
C LEU A 178 -11.71 9.20 2.70
N LEU A 179 -10.88 9.75 1.83
CA LEU A 179 -9.97 10.85 2.17
C LEU A 179 -10.74 12.15 2.43
N ARG A 180 -10.32 12.94 3.42
CA ARG A 180 -10.80 14.32 3.56
C ARG A 180 -10.29 15.21 2.40
N PRO A 181 -10.92 16.35 2.13
CA PRO A 181 -10.34 17.36 1.23
C PRO A 181 -8.90 17.69 1.67
N GLY A 182 -7.97 17.70 0.73
CA GLY A 182 -6.53 17.84 0.98
C GLY A 182 -5.84 16.60 1.56
N GLY A 183 -6.56 15.51 1.82
CA GLY A 183 -5.98 14.22 2.24
C GLY A 183 -5.18 13.56 1.12
N ILE A 184 -4.24 12.70 1.48
CA ILE A 184 -3.23 12.12 0.59
C ILE A 184 -3.38 10.61 0.49
N CYS A 185 -3.32 10.10 -0.74
CA CYS A 185 -3.10 8.69 -1.04
C CYS A 185 -1.66 8.45 -1.49
N VAL A 186 -1.03 7.40 -0.98
CA VAL A 186 0.30 6.93 -1.40
C VAL A 186 0.19 5.47 -1.84
N VAL A 187 0.44 5.22 -3.12
CA VAL A 187 0.51 3.85 -3.67
C VAL A 187 1.95 3.54 -4.05
N ILE A 188 2.46 2.45 -3.50
CA ILE A 188 3.75 1.87 -3.84
C ILE A 188 3.51 0.46 -4.38
N ASP A 189 3.85 0.22 -5.64
CA ASP A 189 3.64 -1.11 -6.23
C ASP A 189 4.82 -1.51 -7.11
N MET A 190 4.76 -2.69 -7.71
CA MET A 190 5.81 -3.22 -8.56
C MET A 190 5.85 -2.47 -9.91
N ASN A 191 7.05 -2.36 -10.49
CA ASN A 191 7.24 -1.74 -11.79
C ASN A 191 7.48 -2.81 -12.88
N THR A 192 6.63 -2.87 -13.88
CA THR A 192 6.74 -3.81 -15.00
C THR A 192 8.03 -3.65 -15.81
N ARG A 193 8.64 -2.46 -15.80
CA ARG A 193 9.91 -2.20 -16.50
C ARG A 193 11.13 -2.71 -15.74
N PHE A 194 10.98 -3.21 -14.50
CA PHE A 194 12.09 -3.79 -13.75
C PHE A 194 12.51 -5.13 -14.39
N PRO A 195 13.81 -5.31 -14.77
CA PRO A 195 14.23 -6.43 -15.60
C PRO A 195 13.89 -7.81 -15.06
N ALA A 196 13.98 -8.02 -13.74
CA ALA A 196 13.68 -9.31 -13.13
C ALA A 196 12.17 -9.65 -13.14
N PHE A 197 11.27 -8.65 -13.21
CA PHE A 197 9.84 -8.90 -13.35
C PHE A 197 9.47 -9.20 -14.80
N ARG A 198 10.13 -8.55 -15.75
CA ARG A 198 9.90 -8.76 -17.17
C ARG A 198 10.18 -10.21 -17.62
N SER A 199 11.21 -10.84 -17.06
CA SER A 199 11.50 -12.25 -17.35
C SER A 199 10.43 -13.21 -16.82
N ARG A 200 9.75 -12.86 -15.72
CA ARG A 200 8.62 -13.64 -15.18
C ARG A 200 7.32 -13.43 -15.97
N LEU A 201 7.13 -12.24 -16.54
CA LEU A 201 5.96 -11.92 -17.37
C LEU A 201 6.00 -12.61 -18.74
N ASN A 202 7.18 -12.87 -19.27
CA ASN A 202 7.38 -13.53 -20.57
C ASN A 202 7.39 -15.07 -20.47
N GLY A 203 7.37 -15.63 -19.25
CA GLY A 203 7.22 -17.06 -19.05
C GLY A 203 5.80 -17.50 -19.43
N SER A 204 5.69 -18.48 -20.33
CA SER A 204 4.45 -19.09 -20.80
C SER A 204 3.69 -19.87 -19.72
N ASP A 205 4.03 -19.70 -18.44
CA ASP A 205 3.39 -20.40 -17.34
C ASP A 205 2.05 -19.73 -17.00
N GLN A 206 1.00 -20.21 -17.65
CA GLN A 206 -0.39 -19.84 -17.37
C GLN A 206 -0.84 -20.17 -15.94
N ARG A 207 0.02 -20.78 -15.11
CA ARG A 207 -0.27 -21.22 -13.75
C ARG A 207 -0.06 -20.14 -12.69
N ASP A 208 0.62 -19.04 -13.04
CA ASP A 208 0.81 -17.92 -12.09
C ASP A 208 0.24 -16.59 -12.63
N PRO A 209 -1.10 -16.49 -12.77
CA PRO A 209 -1.73 -15.31 -13.38
C PRO A 209 -1.76 -14.08 -12.48
N VAL A 210 -1.55 -14.22 -11.17
CA VAL A 210 -1.68 -13.13 -10.19
C VAL A 210 -0.36 -12.42 -9.98
N ALA A 211 0.73 -13.15 -9.80
CA ALA A 211 2.06 -12.57 -9.60
C ALA A 211 2.63 -11.92 -10.87
N THR A 212 2.07 -12.23 -12.04
CA THR A 212 2.62 -11.81 -13.35
C THR A 212 2.06 -10.50 -13.86
N TYR A 213 0.92 -10.03 -13.34
CA TYR A 213 0.33 -8.79 -13.84
C TYR A 213 0.85 -7.58 -13.04
N VAL A 214 1.73 -6.81 -13.68
CA VAL A 214 2.31 -5.59 -13.09
C VAL A 214 2.07 -4.44 -14.07
N PRO A 215 1.22 -3.47 -13.71
CA PRO A 215 0.98 -2.28 -14.53
C PRO A 215 2.21 -1.40 -14.72
N THR A 216 2.18 -0.56 -15.75
CA THR A 216 3.12 0.56 -15.91
C THR A 216 2.81 1.66 -14.88
N LEU A 217 3.75 2.59 -14.70
CA LEU A 217 3.53 3.76 -13.84
C LEU A 217 2.32 4.60 -14.28
N GLU A 218 2.14 4.77 -15.58
CA GLU A 218 1.02 5.50 -16.17
C GLU A 218 -0.31 4.81 -15.89
N GLU A 219 -0.36 3.48 -16.04
CA GLU A 219 -1.54 2.67 -15.70
C GLU A 219 -1.88 2.75 -14.22
N TYR A 220 -0.89 2.79 -13.31
CA TYR A 220 -1.16 3.02 -11.88
C TYR A 220 -1.73 4.40 -11.58
N ALA A 221 -1.32 5.43 -12.29
CA ALA A 221 -1.75 6.80 -12.05
C ALA A 221 -3.11 7.13 -12.68
N ALA A 222 -3.46 6.49 -13.79
CA ALA A 222 -4.66 6.79 -14.57
C ALA A 222 -5.97 6.73 -13.76
N PRO A 223 -6.26 5.69 -12.96
CA PRO A 223 -7.49 5.62 -12.18
C PRO A 223 -7.60 6.74 -11.13
N PHE A 224 -6.49 7.21 -10.56
CA PHE A 224 -6.50 8.34 -9.62
C PHE A 224 -6.85 9.64 -10.34
N LYS A 225 -6.26 9.90 -11.52
CA LYS A 225 -6.61 11.06 -12.35
C LYS A 225 -8.09 11.04 -12.73
N THR A 226 -8.60 9.89 -13.16
CA THR A 226 -10.02 9.71 -13.54
C THR A 226 -10.97 9.84 -12.35
N ALA A 227 -10.53 9.46 -11.13
CA ALA A 227 -11.32 9.62 -9.91
C ALA A 227 -11.29 11.05 -9.34
N GLY A 228 -10.63 12.03 -10.01
CA GLY A 228 -10.61 13.42 -9.60
C GLY A 228 -9.51 13.81 -8.62
N PHE A 229 -8.49 12.97 -8.48
CA PHE A 229 -7.30 13.33 -7.71
C PHE A 229 -6.39 14.29 -8.47
N GLU A 230 -5.74 15.18 -7.71
CA GLU A 230 -4.53 15.83 -8.14
C GLU A 230 -3.35 14.89 -7.91
N VAL A 231 -2.72 14.41 -8.99
CA VAL A 231 -1.54 13.56 -8.88
C VAL A 231 -0.31 14.43 -8.65
N LEU A 232 0.21 14.42 -7.43
CA LEU A 232 1.33 15.27 -6.99
C LEU A 232 2.67 14.72 -7.44
N ARG A 233 2.79 13.37 -7.53
CA ARG A 233 4.05 12.73 -7.90
C ARG A 233 3.79 11.36 -8.53
N GLU A 234 4.44 11.13 -9.65
CA GLU A 234 4.58 9.85 -10.33
C GLU A 234 6.06 9.58 -10.55
N LYS A 235 6.59 8.47 -10.04
CA LYS A 235 7.99 8.09 -10.30
C LYS A 235 8.24 6.60 -10.05
N ASN A 236 9.23 6.08 -10.74
CA ASN A 236 9.84 4.81 -10.34
C ASN A 236 10.98 5.09 -9.36
N PHE A 237 11.11 4.23 -8.34
CA PHE A 237 12.10 4.36 -7.28
C PHE A 237 12.45 3.02 -6.66
N CYS A 238 13.49 3.02 -5.81
CA CYS A 238 13.96 1.86 -5.09
C CYS A 238 14.52 0.73 -5.98
N TRP A 239 15.65 0.20 -5.57
CA TRP A 239 16.36 -0.88 -6.25
C TRP A 239 16.49 -2.13 -5.37
N ILE A 240 15.95 -2.10 -4.16
CA ILE A 240 16.13 -3.12 -3.14
C ILE A 240 14.97 -4.11 -3.19
N PRO A 241 15.22 -5.41 -3.49
CA PRO A 241 14.22 -6.45 -3.37
C PRO A 241 13.78 -6.63 -1.91
N HIS A 242 12.50 -6.90 -1.67
CA HIS A 242 12.00 -7.21 -0.33
C HIS A 242 12.73 -8.41 0.29
N SER A 243 13.04 -9.42 -0.53
CA SER A 243 13.75 -10.62 -0.12
C SER A 243 15.28 -10.49 -0.08
N ALA A 244 15.83 -9.28 -0.32
CA ALA A 244 17.27 -9.08 -0.35
C ALA A 244 17.90 -9.35 1.03
N GLY A 245 18.97 -10.12 1.05
CA GLY A 245 19.84 -10.25 2.20
C GLY A 245 20.69 -9.00 2.41
N ARG A 246 21.45 -8.95 3.51
CA ARG A 246 22.25 -7.79 3.91
C ARG A 246 23.26 -7.33 2.83
N ALA A 247 24.03 -8.26 2.26
CA ALA A 247 25.02 -7.96 1.24
C ALA A 247 24.39 -7.33 -0.03
N LEU A 248 23.31 -7.94 -0.54
CA LEU A 248 22.60 -7.43 -1.72
C LEU A 248 21.97 -6.05 -1.44
N THR A 249 21.37 -5.85 -0.26
CA THR A 249 20.83 -4.55 0.13
C THR A 249 21.91 -3.48 0.15
N THR A 250 23.09 -3.78 0.72
CA THR A 250 24.22 -2.84 0.74
C THR A 250 24.71 -2.50 -0.67
N CYS A 251 24.84 -3.50 -1.53
CA CYS A 251 25.21 -3.30 -2.93
C CYS A 251 24.17 -2.42 -3.67
N CYS A 252 22.89 -2.75 -3.57
CA CYS A 252 21.82 -1.96 -4.19
C CYS A 252 21.82 -0.50 -3.70
N ARG A 253 22.06 -0.26 -2.40
CA ARG A 253 22.18 1.08 -1.84
C ARG A 253 23.34 1.86 -2.46
N ALA A 254 24.53 1.27 -2.50
CA ALA A 254 25.72 1.91 -3.07
C ALA A 254 25.52 2.26 -4.54
N MET A 255 24.85 1.39 -5.30
CA MET A 255 24.57 1.60 -6.72
C MET A 255 23.37 2.51 -7.01
N SER A 256 22.47 2.72 -6.05
CA SER A 256 21.21 3.46 -6.26
C SER A 256 21.39 4.87 -6.84
N PRO A 257 22.36 5.71 -6.41
CA PRO A 257 22.54 7.04 -7.02
C PRO A 257 22.85 6.96 -8.51
N PHE A 258 23.77 6.07 -8.90
CA PHE A 258 24.11 5.86 -10.30
C PHE A 258 22.93 5.28 -11.11
N LEU A 259 22.28 4.26 -10.59
CA LEU A 259 21.11 3.64 -11.25
C LEU A 259 19.96 4.63 -11.41
N ASN A 260 19.74 5.52 -10.43
CA ASN A 260 18.74 6.57 -10.54
C ASN A 260 19.07 7.62 -11.63
N LEU A 261 20.34 7.84 -11.90
CA LEU A 261 20.77 8.75 -12.97
C LEU A 261 20.52 8.15 -14.35
N VAL A 262 20.91 6.87 -14.55
CA VAL A 262 20.96 6.25 -15.90
C VAL A 262 19.74 5.40 -16.24
N ALA A 263 19.02 4.90 -15.25
CA ALA A 263 17.99 3.88 -15.45
C ALA A 263 16.75 4.01 -14.53
N ARG A 264 16.45 5.19 -14.03
CA ARG A 264 15.36 5.42 -13.04
C ARG A 264 14.03 4.79 -13.43
N SER A 265 13.67 4.83 -14.72
CA SER A 265 12.43 4.22 -15.23
C SER A 265 12.35 2.70 -15.04
N ARG A 266 13.51 2.06 -14.78
CA ARG A 266 13.63 0.62 -14.52
C ARG A 266 13.77 0.29 -13.03
N ALA A 267 13.65 1.26 -12.12
CA ALA A 267 13.65 0.98 -10.69
C ALA A 267 12.51 0.03 -10.31
N MET A 268 12.67 -0.71 -9.22
CA MET A 268 11.81 -1.84 -8.88
C MET A 268 10.37 -1.44 -8.55
N ARG A 269 10.15 -0.23 -8.05
CA ARG A 269 8.84 0.23 -7.56
C ARG A 269 8.31 1.39 -8.37
N SER A 270 6.99 1.37 -8.60
CA SER A 270 6.20 2.50 -9.05
C SER A 270 5.59 3.19 -7.83
N LEU A 271 5.61 4.51 -7.82
CA LEU A 271 5.05 5.36 -6.77
C LEU A 271 4.05 6.33 -7.40
N VAL A 272 2.86 6.38 -6.83
CA VAL A 272 1.86 7.42 -7.09
C VAL A 272 1.52 8.10 -5.77
N ILE A 273 1.65 9.43 -5.71
CA ILE A 273 1.16 10.27 -4.62
C ILE A 273 0.06 11.13 -5.19
N ALA A 274 -1.14 11.01 -4.63
CA ALA A 274 -2.32 11.67 -5.11
C ALA A 274 -3.04 12.39 -3.97
N ARG A 275 -3.52 13.60 -4.20
CA ARG A 275 -4.23 14.45 -3.25
C ARG A 275 -5.71 14.54 -3.63
N ARG A 276 -6.62 14.36 -2.67
CA ARG A 276 -8.01 14.72 -2.88
C ARG A 276 -8.11 16.24 -3.01
N SER A 277 -8.60 16.72 -4.16
CA SER A 277 -8.77 18.17 -4.40
C SER A 277 -9.70 18.79 -3.38
N ASN A 278 -9.43 20.06 -3.00
CA ASN A 278 -10.30 20.85 -2.13
C ASN A 278 -11.55 21.35 -2.87
N LEU A 279 -11.54 21.30 -4.20
CA LEU A 279 -12.68 21.69 -5.02
C LEU A 279 -13.69 20.56 -4.99
N GLY A 280 -14.88 20.81 -4.43
CA GLY A 280 -16.03 19.93 -4.59
C GLY A 280 -16.28 19.72 -6.08
N ILE A 281 -16.46 18.47 -6.48
CA ILE A 281 -17.12 18.20 -7.76
C ILE A 281 -18.56 18.65 -7.53
N GLU A 282 -18.91 19.85 -8.05
CA GLU A 282 -20.30 20.31 -8.17
C GLU A 282 -21.08 19.37 -9.08
#